data_a722667fb56eb657c363f69c166d5752
#
_entry.id   a722667fb56eb657c363f69c166d5752
#
_cell.length_a   1.000
_cell.length_b   1.000
_cell.length_c   1.000
_cell.angle_alpha   90.00
_cell.angle_beta   90.00
_cell.angle_gamma   90.00
#
_symmetry.space_group_name_H-M   'P 1'
#
loop_
_entity.id
_entity.type
_entity.pdbx_description
1 polymer ?
#
loop_
_entity_poly.entity_id
_entity_poly.type
_entity_poly.pdbx_seq_one_letter_code
_entity_poly.pdbx_strand_id
1 'polypeptide(L)'
;MQKLNELQLAKELIRFPSITPIDAGVMKFLEKKLKKLGFKTKILEFKEKGFQPVKNLYARLGSKEPNFMFAGHVDIVPPGNIKDWTVNPFKPSIKKGHLIGRGANDMKSSVA
;
A
#
# COMPACT_ATOMS: atom_id res chain seq x y z
N MET A 1 2.71 22.12 -6.07
CA MET A 1 2.64 20.78 -5.46
C MET A 1 1.44 20.05 -6.03
N GLN A 2 1.66 18.88 -6.59
CA GLN A 2 0.54 18.09 -7.14
C GLN A 2 -0.33 17.61 -5.98
N LYS A 3 -1.60 18.02 -5.95
CA LYS A 3 -2.56 17.58 -4.93
C LYS A 3 -2.78 16.08 -5.12
N LEU A 4 -2.42 15.29 -4.11
CA LEU A 4 -2.75 13.87 -4.10
C LEU A 4 -4.26 13.73 -3.89
N ASN A 5 -4.84 12.77 -4.59
CA ASN A 5 -6.23 12.35 -4.38
C ASN A 5 -6.20 11.02 -3.63
N GLU A 6 -6.59 11.04 -2.37
CA GLU A 6 -6.53 9.89 -1.45
C GLU A 6 -7.35 8.71 -1.99
N LEU A 7 -8.54 8.99 -2.51
CA LEU A 7 -9.40 7.94 -3.08
C LEU A 7 -8.76 7.29 -4.31
N GLN A 8 -8.15 8.10 -5.17
CA GLN A 8 -7.45 7.56 -6.34
C GLN A 8 -6.23 6.75 -5.93
N LEU A 9 -5.46 7.24 -4.95
CA LEU A 9 -4.30 6.52 -4.43
C LEU A 9 -4.71 5.20 -3.77
N ALA A 10 -5.78 5.20 -2.97
CA ALA A 10 -6.33 3.98 -2.37
C ALA A 10 -6.71 2.95 -3.44
N LYS A 11 -7.39 3.36 -4.51
CA LYS A 11 -7.72 2.50 -5.65
C LYS A 11 -6.46 1.95 -6.33
N GLU A 12 -5.44 2.77 -6.52
CA GLU A 12 -4.17 2.34 -7.11
C GLU A 12 -3.49 1.29 -6.22
N LEU A 13 -3.44 1.51 -4.90
CA LEU A 13 -2.85 0.55 -3.94
C LEU A 13 -3.60 -0.78 -3.91
N ILE A 14 -4.93 -0.77 -3.97
CA ILE A 14 -5.75 -2.00 -3.94
C ILE A 14 -5.50 -2.87 -5.18
N ARG A 15 -5.13 -2.29 -6.32
CA ARG A 15 -4.82 -3.04 -7.54
C ARG A 15 -3.59 -3.93 -7.43
N PHE A 16 -2.70 -3.69 -6.47
CA PHE A 16 -1.57 -4.57 -6.21
C PHE A 16 -2.02 -5.76 -5.37
N PRO A 17 -1.93 -7.01 -5.89
CA PRO A 17 -2.29 -8.20 -5.12
C PRO A 17 -1.14 -8.58 -4.16
N SER A 18 -0.83 -7.68 -3.25
CA SER A 18 0.25 -7.79 -2.28
C SER A 18 -0.10 -8.73 -1.12
N ILE A 19 -0.47 -9.96 -1.47
CA ILE A 19 -0.82 -11.01 -0.49
C ILE A 19 0.46 -11.43 0.24
N THR A 20 0.45 -11.29 1.56
CA THR A 20 1.60 -11.59 2.43
C THR A 20 2.24 -12.94 2.08
N PRO A 21 3.58 -13.01 1.91
CA PRO A 21 4.61 -11.97 2.07
C PRO A 21 5.00 -11.25 0.77
N ILE A 22 4.24 -11.43 -0.31
CA ILE A 22 4.53 -10.92 -1.65
C ILE A 22 4.20 -9.43 -1.73
N ASP A 23 5.15 -8.60 -2.19
CA ASP A 23 4.91 -7.17 -2.33
C ASP A 23 4.21 -6.77 -3.64
N ALA A 24 4.26 -7.62 -4.65
CA ALA A 24 3.63 -7.42 -5.97
C ALA A 24 3.97 -6.07 -6.66
N GLY A 25 5.06 -5.41 -6.25
CA GLY A 25 5.50 -4.13 -6.80
C GLY A 25 4.98 -2.89 -6.06
N VAL A 26 4.14 -3.05 -5.03
CA VAL A 26 3.54 -1.92 -4.29
C VAL A 26 4.59 -1.04 -3.61
N MET A 27 5.71 -1.61 -3.13
CA MET A 27 6.77 -0.84 -2.48
C MET A 27 7.45 0.13 -3.44
N LYS A 28 7.77 -0.30 -4.66
CA LYS A 28 8.33 0.58 -5.70
C LYS A 28 7.34 1.65 -6.15
N PHE A 29 6.06 1.30 -6.23
CA PHE A 29 5.00 2.25 -6.55
C PHE A 29 4.94 3.37 -5.50
N LEU A 30 4.87 3.04 -4.20
CA LEU A 30 4.86 4.00 -3.10
C LEU A 30 6.15 4.81 -3.05
N GLU A 31 7.31 4.17 -3.21
CA GLU A 31 8.59 4.86 -3.27
C GLU A 31 8.59 5.97 -4.32
N LYS A 32 8.11 5.66 -5.53
CA LYS A 32 8.02 6.63 -6.62
C LYS A 32 7.09 7.81 -6.27
N LYS A 33 5.95 7.55 -5.63
CA LYS A 33 5.01 8.60 -5.18
C LYS A 33 5.67 9.49 -4.11
N LEU A 34 6.28 8.90 -3.10
CA LEU A 34 6.92 9.62 -2.01
C LEU A 34 8.14 10.44 -2.45
N LYS A 35 8.95 9.91 -3.38
CA LYS A 35 10.06 10.68 -3.99
C LYS A 35 9.57 11.94 -4.71
N LYS A 36 8.44 11.86 -5.42
CA LYS A 36 7.84 13.04 -6.06
C LYS A 36 7.38 14.11 -5.06
N LEU A 37 7.08 13.71 -3.83
CA LEU A 37 6.73 14.61 -2.73
C LEU A 37 7.95 15.12 -1.96
N GLY A 38 9.16 14.77 -2.36
CA GLY A 38 10.40 15.21 -1.74
C GLY A 38 10.93 14.33 -0.61
N PHE A 39 10.32 13.17 -0.38
CA PHE A 39 10.82 12.22 0.61
C PHE A 39 12.13 11.56 0.14
N LYS A 40 13.06 11.39 1.08
CA LYS A 40 14.16 10.44 0.96
C LYS A 40 13.64 9.06 1.32
N THR A 41 13.87 8.07 0.46
CA THR A 41 13.27 6.74 0.59
C THR A 41 14.33 5.65 0.57
N LYS A 42 14.02 4.55 1.23
CA LYS A 42 14.82 3.32 1.21
C LYS A 42 13.89 2.11 1.28
N ILE A 43 14.02 1.20 0.31
CA ILE A 43 13.38 -0.13 0.39
C ILE A 43 14.36 -1.06 1.08
N LEU A 44 13.90 -1.69 2.15
CA LEU A 44 14.63 -2.67 2.95
C LEU A 44 14.04 -4.05 2.67
N GLU A 45 14.89 -5.00 2.30
CA GLU A 45 14.51 -6.39 2.08
C GLU A 45 15.08 -7.25 3.18
N PHE A 46 14.21 -7.95 3.89
CA PHE A 46 14.57 -8.88 4.95
C PHE A 46 14.43 -10.31 4.45
N LYS A 47 15.49 -11.09 4.60
CA LYS A 47 15.55 -12.49 4.15
C LYS A 47 15.92 -13.39 5.31
N GLU A 48 15.23 -14.51 5.39
CA GLU A 48 15.57 -15.59 6.31
C GLU A 48 15.47 -16.93 5.57
N LYS A 49 16.39 -17.85 5.88
CA LYS A 49 16.42 -19.18 5.24
C LYS A 49 15.11 -19.93 5.50
N GLY A 50 14.48 -20.41 4.43
CA GLY A 50 13.21 -21.14 4.50
C GLY A 50 11.95 -20.26 4.46
N PHE A 51 12.10 -18.93 4.40
CA PHE A 51 10.99 -17.98 4.32
C PHE A 51 11.09 -17.11 3.06
N GLN A 52 9.95 -16.66 2.59
CA GLN A 52 9.88 -15.66 1.52
C GLN A 52 10.41 -14.30 2.02
N PRO A 53 11.16 -13.57 1.19
CA PRO A 53 11.63 -12.23 1.57
C PRO A 53 10.47 -11.27 1.83
N VAL A 54 10.67 -10.37 2.79
CA VAL A 54 9.73 -9.29 3.12
C VAL A 54 10.36 -7.95 2.82
N LYS A 55 9.64 -7.06 2.15
CA LYS A 55 10.08 -5.70 1.86
C LYS A 55 9.37 -4.69 2.73
N ASN A 56 10.13 -3.74 3.26
CA ASN A 56 9.62 -2.56 3.95
C ASN A 56 10.10 -1.30 3.24
N LEU A 57 9.29 -0.27 3.23
CA LEU A 57 9.64 1.04 2.72
C LEU A 57 9.78 2.01 3.88
N TYR A 58 10.98 2.58 4.02
CA TYR A 58 11.23 3.72 4.89
C TYR A 58 11.26 5.00 4.05
N ALA A 59 10.57 6.03 4.52
CA ALA A 59 10.55 7.32 3.86
C ALA A 59 10.60 8.45 4.90
N ARG A 60 11.44 9.45 4.66
CA ARG A 60 11.59 10.61 5.55
C ARG A 60 11.55 11.91 4.76
N LEU A 61 10.79 12.87 5.27
CA LEU A 61 10.76 14.24 4.79
C LEU A 61 11.44 15.15 5.83
N GLY A 62 12.41 15.93 5.37
CA GLY A 62 13.20 16.79 6.26
C GLY A 62 14.22 16.04 7.12
N SER A 63 14.93 16.78 7.96
CA SER A 63 16.01 16.26 8.81
C SER A 63 16.02 16.83 10.22
N LYS A 64 15.14 17.79 10.51
CA LYS A 64 15.06 18.46 11.80
C LYS A 64 14.17 17.72 12.77
N GLU A 65 14.32 18.01 14.05
CA GLU A 65 13.45 17.56 15.12
C GLU A 65 12.36 18.63 15.40
N PRO A 66 11.21 18.21 15.98
CA PRO A 66 10.83 16.85 16.36
C PRO A 66 10.53 15.97 15.15
N ASN A 67 10.70 14.64 15.31
CA ASN A 67 10.38 13.65 14.32
C ASN A 67 9.06 12.96 14.66
N PHE A 68 8.15 12.90 13.70
CA PHE A 68 6.89 12.18 13.81
C PHE A 68 6.85 11.08 12.74
N MET A 69 6.45 9.88 13.11
CA MET A 69 6.42 8.74 12.21
C MET A 69 5.03 8.14 12.12
N PHE A 70 4.57 7.93 10.90
CA PHE A 70 3.43 7.05 10.60
C PHE A 70 3.94 5.66 10.30
N ALA A 71 3.28 4.65 10.86
CA ALA A 71 3.53 3.25 10.55
C ALA A 71 2.26 2.63 9.98
N GLY A 72 2.39 1.94 8.85
CA GLY A 72 1.27 1.27 8.19
C GLY A 72 1.78 0.09 7.38
N HIS A 73 0.86 -0.77 6.92
CA HIS A 73 1.17 -1.88 6.05
C HIS A 73 0.36 -1.84 4.76
N VAL A 74 0.89 -2.45 3.70
CA VAL A 74 0.24 -2.56 2.40
C VAL A 74 0.08 -4.00 1.92
N ASP A 75 0.54 -4.94 2.72
CA ASP A 75 0.23 -6.34 2.52
C ASP A 75 -1.21 -6.63 2.94
N ILE A 76 -1.76 -7.68 2.38
CA ILE A 76 -3.15 -8.08 2.52
C ILE A 76 -3.26 -9.57 2.74
N VAL A 77 -4.36 -10.00 3.36
CA VAL A 77 -4.72 -11.42 3.42
C VAL A 77 -5.33 -11.87 2.09
N PRO A 78 -5.31 -13.18 1.79
CA PRO A 78 -5.99 -13.70 0.60
C PRO A 78 -7.46 -13.28 0.54
N PRO A 79 -8.01 -13.06 -0.67
CA PRO A 79 -9.39 -12.59 -0.81
C PRO A 79 -10.46 -13.66 -0.47
N GLY A 80 -10.06 -14.91 -0.33
CA GLY A 80 -11.00 -16.02 -0.20
C GLY A 80 -11.65 -16.38 -1.54
N ASN A 81 -12.90 -16.85 -1.51
CA ASN A 81 -13.61 -17.18 -2.72
C ASN A 81 -14.02 -15.92 -3.50
N ILE A 82 -13.48 -15.77 -4.69
CA ILE A 82 -13.74 -14.58 -5.56
C ILE A 82 -15.24 -14.47 -5.90
N LYS A 83 -15.97 -15.57 -5.95
CA LYS A 83 -17.41 -15.55 -6.24
C LYS A 83 -18.25 -14.87 -5.16
N ASP A 84 -17.74 -14.78 -3.94
CA ASP A 84 -18.41 -14.12 -2.83
C ASP A 84 -18.29 -12.60 -2.85
N TRP A 85 -17.44 -12.08 -3.74
CA TRP A 85 -17.24 -10.65 -3.92
C TRP A 85 -18.23 -10.04 -4.91
N THR A 86 -18.77 -8.87 -4.59
CA THR A 86 -19.63 -8.10 -5.50
C THR A 86 -18.85 -7.37 -6.60
N VAL A 87 -17.54 -7.27 -6.45
CA VAL A 87 -16.57 -6.75 -7.44
C VAL A 87 -15.31 -7.61 -7.37
N ASN A 88 -14.45 -7.53 -8.39
CA ASN A 88 -13.15 -8.16 -8.28
C ASN A 88 -12.35 -7.48 -7.14
N PRO A 89 -11.83 -8.23 -6.15
CA PRO A 89 -11.15 -7.67 -4.98
C PRO A 89 -9.90 -6.84 -5.32
N PHE A 90 -9.30 -7.01 -6.49
CA PHE A 90 -8.14 -6.26 -6.99
C PHE A 90 -8.47 -5.24 -8.11
N LYS A 91 -9.76 -5.09 -8.41
CA LYS A 91 -10.29 -4.03 -9.30
C LYS A 91 -11.31 -3.21 -8.51
N PRO A 92 -10.84 -2.33 -7.62
CA PRO A 92 -11.73 -1.65 -6.69
C PRO A 92 -12.72 -0.74 -7.38
N SER A 93 -13.92 -0.69 -6.87
CA SER A 93 -14.97 0.20 -7.35
C SER A 93 -15.74 0.84 -6.20
N ILE A 94 -16.44 1.92 -6.52
CA ILE A 94 -17.34 2.59 -5.57
C ILE A 94 -18.75 2.08 -5.82
N LYS A 95 -19.39 1.55 -4.76
CA LYS A 95 -20.81 1.19 -4.77
C LYS A 95 -21.49 1.78 -3.54
N LYS A 96 -22.57 2.51 -3.75
CA LYS A 96 -23.35 3.16 -2.68
C LYS A 96 -22.48 3.97 -1.71
N GLY A 97 -21.49 4.71 -2.23
CA GLY A 97 -20.58 5.51 -1.43
C GLY A 97 -19.46 4.75 -0.73
N HIS A 98 -19.31 3.44 -0.95
CA HIS A 98 -18.28 2.62 -0.34
C HIS A 98 -17.24 2.17 -1.36
N LEU A 99 -15.96 2.29 -1.00
CA LEU A 99 -14.85 1.70 -1.75
C LEU A 99 -14.76 0.21 -1.41
N ILE A 100 -14.96 -0.64 -2.42
CA ILE A 100 -14.93 -2.08 -2.28
C ILE A 100 -13.67 -2.65 -2.94
N GLY A 101 -12.89 -3.43 -2.19
CA GLY A 101 -11.70 -4.12 -2.65
C GLY A 101 -10.92 -4.73 -1.48
N ARG A 102 -10.07 -5.71 -1.75
CA ARG A 102 -9.24 -6.33 -0.70
C ARG A 102 -8.20 -5.32 -0.21
N GLY A 103 -8.16 -5.10 1.11
CA GLY A 103 -7.30 -4.12 1.74
C GLY A 103 -7.86 -2.70 1.79
N ALA A 104 -9.09 -2.46 1.31
CA ALA A 104 -9.73 -1.15 1.38
C ALA A 104 -9.86 -0.66 2.83
N ASN A 105 -10.26 -1.52 3.75
CA ASN A 105 -10.40 -1.20 5.16
C ASN A 105 -9.10 -1.42 5.95
N ASP A 106 -8.39 -2.50 5.68
CA ASP A 106 -7.17 -2.92 6.38
C ASP A 106 -6.03 -3.16 5.38
N MET A 107 -5.16 -2.17 5.16
CA MET A 107 -5.30 -0.78 5.61
C MET A 107 -4.85 0.19 4.50
N LYS A 108 -4.99 -0.20 3.22
CA LYS A 108 -4.51 0.58 2.07
C LYS A 108 -5.15 1.97 1.96
N SER A 109 -6.41 2.12 2.39
CA SER A 109 -7.05 3.44 2.42
C SER A 109 -6.46 4.35 3.49
N SER A 110 -6.03 3.78 4.63
CA SER A 110 -5.35 4.55 5.68
C SER A 110 -3.92 4.94 5.30
N VAL A 111 -3.29 4.19 4.38
CA VAL A 111 -1.96 4.52 3.85
C VAL A 111 -2.05 5.61 2.77
N ALA A 112 -3.17 5.68 2.05
CA ALA A 112 -3.38 6.64 0.97
C ALA A 112 -3.57 8.07 1.46
#